data_fcd4f3e439532b2e20b76c8035976c2d
#
_entry.id   fcd4f3e439532b2e20b76c8035976c2d
#
_cell.length_a   1.000
_cell.length_b   1.000
_cell.length_c   1.000
_cell.angle_alpha   90.00
_cell.angle_beta   90.00
_cell.angle_gamma   90.00
#
_symmetry.space_group_name_H-M   'P 1'
#
loop_
_entity.id
_entity.type
_entity.pdbx_description
1 polymer ?
#
loop_
_entity_poly.entity_id
_entity_poly.type
_entity_poly.pdbx_seq_one_letter_code
_entity_poly.pdbx_strand_id
1 'polypeptide(L)'
;MTAPITTAAASPAGEVLPRKSYLNDGTTVRSWLLTHDHKRIAILYLVSVIIALFLGGVFAMVIRLELLTPGPTLIEALTYNRMFTLHGLVMIFMFMIPAIPGVFGNFFLPIMLGAKDVAFPKWNLTSYYVYLAGSTLMLWGLITGGADTGWTFYTPYSTTTATNIAPVMLGVFIIGFSSILTGLNFIVTIHTLRAPGVTWFKMPLFVWAIYATSIIQVLATPVLGLTTLLVAAEHTFGFGFFDPARGGDPILFQHLFWFYSHPAVYIMVLPAMGVISEVICAVARKNIFGYKMIAMSSLGIAFVGFFAWGHHLFTSGQSAFDAGAFAAISMLVGVFTAIKVFNWVGTLYKGAIAFTAPFAYICGFLFFLVFGGMTGVALATVSLDVHWQDTYFVVAHFHFIMVGAVIMGFLAALHYWFPKMFGRKYPENWGLLAAGLIVLGFNATFIPQFLLGNAGMPRRYYEYPERFAALNVASTAGASLLAFGFIIIAIYLAIALKYGEVAGRNPWGSRGYEWNVPSPPPTENFDAVPVFTRGPHEYQDVTEELAKVGHAS
;
A
#
# COMPACT_ATOMS: atom_id res chain seq x y z
N MET A 1 -12.44 38.44 1.03
CA MET A 1 -12.85 38.25 2.44
C MET A 1 -12.70 36.78 2.77
N THR A 2 -11.73 36.45 3.60
CA THR A 2 -11.45 35.09 4.04
C THR A 2 -12.27 34.80 5.31
N ALA A 3 -13.30 33.97 5.21
CA ALA A 3 -14.04 33.56 6.40
C ALA A 3 -13.20 32.49 7.19
N PRO A 4 -13.02 32.66 8.51
CA PRO A 4 -12.35 31.64 9.32
C PRO A 4 -13.22 30.39 9.41
N ILE A 5 -12.67 29.23 9.05
CA ILE A 5 -13.34 27.95 9.28
C ILE A 5 -13.18 27.62 10.77
N THR A 6 -14.22 27.83 11.53
CA THR A 6 -14.33 27.31 12.90
C THR A 6 -14.45 25.78 12.84
N THR A 7 -13.69 25.09 13.67
CA THR A 7 -13.73 23.63 13.80
C THR A 7 -15.15 23.15 14.03
N ALA A 8 -15.65 22.29 13.12
CA ALA A 8 -16.99 21.74 13.21
C ALA A 8 -17.19 20.91 14.48
N ALA A 9 -18.22 21.27 15.24
CA ALA A 9 -18.84 20.36 16.22
C ALA A 9 -19.39 19.13 15.49
N ALA A 10 -19.55 18.00 16.18
CA ALA A 10 -20.21 16.82 15.63
C ALA A 10 -21.58 17.20 15.05
N SER A 11 -21.82 16.87 13.78
CA SER A 11 -23.08 17.18 13.12
C SER A 11 -24.23 16.39 13.74
N PRO A 12 -25.40 17.01 13.95
CA PRO A 12 -26.59 16.28 14.40
C PRO A 12 -27.01 15.24 13.35
N ALA A 13 -27.55 14.14 13.82
CA ALA A 13 -28.11 13.08 12.96
C ALA A 13 -29.22 13.69 12.09
N GLY A 14 -29.04 13.64 10.75
CA GLY A 14 -30.05 14.11 9.81
C GLY A 14 -29.58 15.02 8.68
N GLU A 15 -28.27 15.29 8.53
CA GLU A 15 -27.78 16.06 7.38
C GLU A 15 -28.03 15.33 6.04
N VAL A 16 -28.76 16.00 5.16
CA VAL A 16 -28.99 15.53 3.78
C VAL A 16 -27.71 15.64 2.98
N LEU A 17 -27.42 14.65 2.12
CA LEU A 17 -26.30 14.70 1.20
C LEU A 17 -26.31 16.01 0.40
N PRO A 18 -25.14 16.67 0.19
CA PRO A 18 -25.08 17.93 -0.54
C PRO A 18 -25.70 17.78 -1.94
N ARG A 19 -26.49 18.76 -2.36
CA ARG A 19 -27.19 18.73 -3.66
C ARG A 19 -26.22 18.55 -4.84
N LYS A 20 -24.99 19.09 -4.74
CA LYS A 20 -23.95 18.99 -5.75
C LYS A 20 -22.64 18.54 -5.10
N SER A 21 -22.13 17.39 -5.53
CA SER A 21 -20.87 16.82 -5.07
C SER A 21 -20.08 16.28 -6.28
N TYR A 22 -18.83 15.92 -6.08
CA TYR A 22 -18.00 15.33 -7.14
C TYR A 22 -18.63 14.07 -7.76
N LEU A 23 -19.49 13.36 -7.03
CA LEU A 23 -20.17 12.15 -7.52
C LEU A 23 -21.26 12.44 -8.56
N ASN A 24 -22.00 13.55 -8.40
CA ASN A 24 -23.16 13.89 -9.23
C ASN A 24 -22.96 15.14 -10.10
N ASP A 25 -21.78 15.74 -10.10
CA ASP A 25 -21.43 16.86 -11.00
C ASP A 25 -21.09 16.33 -12.40
N GLY A 26 -22.11 15.93 -13.13
CA GLY A 26 -22.03 15.20 -14.40
C GLY A 26 -22.03 13.67 -14.20
N THR A 27 -23.02 13.00 -14.83
CA THR A 27 -23.29 11.55 -14.64
C THR A 27 -23.00 10.71 -15.88
N THR A 28 -22.51 11.31 -16.97
CA THR A 28 -22.18 10.59 -18.19
C THR A 28 -20.83 9.88 -18.07
N VAL A 29 -20.68 8.74 -18.74
CA VAL A 29 -19.39 8.01 -18.81
C VAL A 29 -18.27 8.93 -19.28
N ARG A 30 -18.53 9.79 -20.28
CA ARG A 30 -17.55 10.77 -20.77
C ARG A 30 -17.11 11.75 -19.67
N SER A 31 -18.02 12.21 -18.81
CA SER A 31 -17.69 13.15 -17.72
C SER A 31 -16.78 12.53 -16.66
N TRP A 32 -16.81 11.21 -16.50
CA TRP A 32 -15.93 10.47 -15.61
C TRP A 32 -14.59 10.15 -16.25
N LEU A 33 -14.59 9.65 -17.49
CA LEU A 33 -13.36 9.26 -18.16
C LEU A 33 -12.48 10.45 -18.56
N LEU A 34 -13.05 11.62 -18.83
CA LEU A 34 -12.31 12.84 -19.18
C LEU A 34 -12.27 13.87 -18.03
N THR A 35 -12.42 13.41 -16.81
CA THR A 35 -12.42 14.27 -15.61
C THR A 35 -11.03 14.79 -15.29
N HIS A 36 -10.95 16.04 -14.80
CA HIS A 36 -9.74 16.57 -14.19
C HIS A 36 -9.85 16.62 -12.65
N ASP A 37 -11.03 16.34 -12.08
CA ASP A 37 -11.24 16.32 -10.62
C ASP A 37 -10.45 15.17 -9.98
N HIS A 38 -9.52 15.51 -9.09
CA HIS A 38 -8.66 14.56 -8.38
C HIS A 38 -9.44 13.47 -7.64
N LYS A 39 -10.66 13.77 -7.12
CA LYS A 39 -11.50 12.80 -6.41
C LYS A 39 -12.07 11.75 -7.34
N ARG A 40 -12.51 12.13 -8.55
CA ARG A 40 -13.00 11.18 -9.57
C ARG A 40 -11.87 10.31 -10.09
N ILE A 41 -10.68 10.89 -10.32
CA ILE A 41 -9.49 10.12 -10.68
C ILE A 41 -9.14 9.12 -9.58
N ALA A 42 -9.25 9.51 -8.31
CA ALA A 42 -9.07 8.61 -7.16
C ALA A 42 -10.07 7.45 -7.17
N ILE A 43 -11.34 7.68 -7.52
CA ILE A 43 -12.35 6.60 -7.67
C ILE A 43 -12.04 5.68 -8.85
N LEU A 44 -11.56 6.22 -9.98
CA LEU A 44 -11.10 5.40 -11.11
C LEU A 44 -9.94 4.48 -10.68
N TYR A 45 -8.96 5.01 -9.94
CA TYR A 45 -7.90 4.18 -9.34
C TYR A 45 -8.48 3.16 -8.36
N LEU A 46 -9.42 3.56 -7.48
CA LEU A 46 -10.02 2.65 -6.49
C LEU A 46 -10.67 1.43 -7.17
N VAL A 47 -11.45 1.64 -8.22
CA VAL A 47 -12.06 0.55 -8.99
C VAL A 47 -10.99 -0.35 -9.60
N SER A 48 -9.96 0.25 -10.22
CA SER A 48 -8.89 -0.51 -10.87
C SER A 48 -8.06 -1.34 -9.88
N VAL A 49 -7.71 -0.77 -8.72
CA VAL A 49 -6.91 -1.50 -7.72
C VAL A 49 -7.73 -2.59 -7.01
N ILE A 50 -9.05 -2.39 -6.81
CA ILE A 50 -9.92 -3.45 -6.28
C ILE A 50 -10.01 -4.63 -7.26
N ILE A 51 -10.17 -4.36 -8.56
CA ILE A 51 -10.15 -5.41 -9.59
C ILE A 51 -8.81 -6.16 -9.55
N ALA A 52 -7.68 -5.43 -9.47
CA ALA A 52 -6.35 -6.03 -9.37
C ALA A 52 -6.19 -6.87 -8.10
N LEU A 53 -6.69 -6.41 -6.95
CA LEU A 53 -6.67 -7.16 -5.68
C LEU A 53 -7.38 -8.51 -5.82
N PHE A 54 -8.58 -8.53 -6.36
CA PHE A 54 -9.32 -9.77 -6.56
C PHE A 54 -8.69 -10.68 -7.60
N LEU A 55 -8.20 -10.13 -8.72
CA LEU A 55 -7.50 -10.90 -9.74
C LEU A 55 -6.22 -11.56 -9.18
N GLY A 56 -5.38 -10.77 -8.49
CA GLY A 56 -4.18 -11.29 -7.83
C GLY A 56 -4.51 -12.29 -6.72
N GLY A 57 -5.63 -12.09 -6.01
CA GLY A 57 -6.15 -13.02 -5.01
C GLY A 57 -6.56 -14.37 -5.61
N VAL A 58 -7.20 -14.37 -6.79
CA VAL A 58 -7.53 -15.62 -7.51
C VAL A 58 -6.26 -16.39 -7.87
N PHE A 59 -5.22 -15.73 -8.38
CA PHE A 59 -3.94 -16.39 -8.66
C PHE A 59 -3.30 -16.98 -7.40
N ALA A 60 -3.36 -16.26 -6.26
CA ALA A 60 -2.89 -16.78 -4.98
C ALA A 60 -3.66 -18.03 -4.53
N MET A 61 -4.98 -18.04 -4.72
CA MET A 61 -5.79 -19.21 -4.38
C MET A 61 -5.45 -20.42 -5.26
N VAL A 62 -5.21 -20.24 -6.55
CA VAL A 62 -4.77 -21.31 -7.45
C VAL A 62 -3.42 -21.89 -6.98
N ILE A 63 -2.44 -21.02 -6.60
CA ILE A 63 -1.15 -21.46 -6.03
C ILE A 63 -1.38 -22.29 -4.75
N ARG A 64 -2.24 -21.84 -3.86
CA ARG A 64 -2.49 -22.52 -2.59
C ARG A 64 -3.23 -23.86 -2.75
N LEU A 65 -4.16 -23.91 -3.70
CA LEU A 65 -4.87 -25.17 -4.04
C LEU A 65 -3.94 -26.18 -4.69
N GLU A 66 -2.98 -25.75 -5.53
CA GLU A 66 -1.95 -26.64 -6.07
C GLU A 66 -1.10 -27.25 -4.97
N LEU A 67 -0.69 -26.45 -3.99
CA LEU A 67 0.12 -26.88 -2.86
C LEU A 67 -0.68 -27.58 -1.74
N LEU A 68 -1.91 -28.02 -2.00
CA LEU A 68 -2.72 -28.74 -1.02
C LEU A 68 -2.19 -30.16 -0.79
N THR A 69 -1.63 -30.77 -1.82
CA THR A 69 -0.96 -32.09 -1.75
C THR A 69 0.50 -31.99 -2.19
N PRO A 70 1.38 -32.92 -1.76
CA PRO A 70 2.81 -32.90 -2.07
C PRO A 70 3.17 -32.98 -3.55
N GLY A 71 2.36 -33.71 -4.33
CA GLY A 71 2.54 -33.85 -5.78
C GLY A 71 1.55 -33.03 -6.60
N PRO A 72 1.53 -33.19 -7.93
CA PRO A 72 0.59 -32.49 -8.81
C PRO A 72 -0.86 -32.62 -8.35
N THR A 73 -1.57 -31.50 -8.19
CA THR A 73 -2.92 -31.47 -7.62
C THR A 73 -3.95 -30.93 -8.62
N LEU A 74 -3.74 -29.74 -9.17
CA LEU A 74 -4.73 -29.02 -9.96
C LEU A 74 -4.21 -28.58 -11.33
N ILE A 75 -2.94 -28.17 -11.44
CA ILE A 75 -2.34 -27.54 -12.61
C ILE A 75 -0.96 -28.12 -12.88
N GLU A 76 -0.44 -27.89 -14.10
CA GLU A 76 0.90 -28.29 -14.49
C GLU A 76 1.97 -27.31 -13.97
N ALA A 77 3.22 -27.77 -13.85
CA ALA A 77 4.35 -27.00 -13.34
C ALA A 77 4.55 -25.65 -14.05
N LEU A 78 4.46 -25.60 -15.38
CA LEU A 78 4.58 -24.35 -16.13
C LEU A 78 3.42 -23.38 -15.81
N THR A 79 2.21 -23.89 -15.67
CA THR A 79 1.05 -23.08 -15.28
C THR A 79 1.20 -22.57 -13.84
N TYR A 80 1.71 -23.39 -12.93
CA TYR A 80 2.04 -22.96 -11.57
C TYR A 80 3.06 -21.80 -11.57
N ASN A 81 4.12 -21.91 -12.38
CA ASN A 81 5.12 -20.84 -12.52
C ASN A 81 4.50 -19.53 -13.06
N ARG A 82 3.57 -19.64 -13.99
CA ARG A 82 2.79 -18.49 -14.47
C ARG A 82 1.90 -17.91 -13.38
N MET A 83 1.25 -18.73 -12.55
CA MET A 83 0.34 -18.27 -11.49
C MET A 83 1.08 -17.46 -10.42
N PHE A 84 2.25 -17.93 -9.92
CA PHE A 84 2.98 -17.12 -8.93
C PHE A 84 3.62 -15.87 -9.55
N THR A 85 3.99 -15.88 -10.83
CA THR A 85 4.45 -14.70 -11.54
C THR A 85 3.32 -13.67 -11.65
N LEU A 86 2.14 -14.11 -12.09
CA LEU A 86 0.92 -13.31 -12.20
C LEU A 86 0.50 -12.70 -10.87
N HIS A 87 0.46 -13.54 -9.83
CA HIS A 87 0.14 -13.08 -8.49
C HIS A 87 1.06 -11.92 -8.07
N GLY A 88 2.37 -12.11 -8.18
CA GLY A 88 3.35 -11.09 -7.78
C GLY A 88 3.21 -9.80 -8.59
N LEU A 89 3.12 -9.90 -9.92
CA LEU A 89 3.04 -8.73 -10.81
C LEU A 89 1.77 -7.90 -10.59
N VAL A 90 0.61 -8.57 -10.56
CA VAL A 90 -0.68 -7.89 -10.38
C VAL A 90 -0.75 -7.26 -8.98
N MET A 91 -0.34 -8.01 -7.95
CA MET A 91 -0.38 -7.50 -6.58
C MET A 91 0.58 -6.32 -6.35
N ILE A 92 1.78 -6.35 -6.90
CA ILE A 92 2.77 -5.29 -6.68
C ILE A 92 2.48 -4.07 -7.55
N PHE A 93 2.45 -4.24 -8.87
CA PHE A 93 2.40 -3.11 -9.81
C PHE A 93 1.00 -2.57 -10.06
N MET A 94 -0.03 -3.44 -10.06
CA MET A 94 -1.39 -2.99 -10.34
C MET A 94 -2.19 -2.69 -9.06
N PHE A 95 -1.83 -3.28 -7.91
CA PHE A 95 -2.54 -3.04 -6.65
C PHE A 95 -1.72 -2.24 -5.65
N MET A 96 -0.65 -2.79 -5.07
CA MET A 96 -0.05 -2.25 -3.85
C MET A 96 0.63 -0.89 -4.04
N ILE A 97 1.35 -0.68 -5.13
CA ILE A 97 2.01 0.59 -5.42
C ILE A 97 1.00 1.71 -5.61
N PRO A 98 -0.06 1.58 -6.45
CA PRO A 98 -1.04 2.65 -6.65
C PRO A 98 -2.14 2.72 -5.57
N ALA A 99 -2.36 1.68 -4.75
CA ALA A 99 -3.53 1.57 -3.88
C ALA A 99 -3.72 2.77 -2.94
N ILE A 100 -2.70 3.17 -2.19
CA ILE A 100 -2.84 4.28 -1.25
C ILE A 100 -2.50 5.62 -1.92
N PRO A 101 -1.37 5.80 -2.62
CA PRO A 101 -1.08 7.07 -3.30
C PRO A 101 -2.10 7.42 -4.39
N GLY A 102 -2.41 6.49 -5.27
CA GLY A 102 -3.34 6.69 -6.39
C GLY A 102 -4.79 6.89 -5.95
N VAL A 103 -5.23 6.26 -4.89
CA VAL A 103 -6.59 6.39 -4.36
C VAL A 103 -6.66 7.49 -3.31
N PHE A 104 -6.11 7.25 -2.12
CA PHE A 104 -6.29 8.16 -0.99
C PHE A 104 -5.38 9.38 -1.08
N GLY A 105 -4.18 9.25 -1.68
CA GLY A 105 -3.31 10.39 -1.97
C GLY A 105 -4.01 11.37 -2.92
N ASN A 106 -4.50 10.89 -4.05
CA ASN A 106 -5.26 11.74 -4.98
C ASN A 106 -6.50 12.35 -4.32
N PHE A 107 -7.27 11.57 -3.56
CA PHE A 107 -8.51 12.05 -2.98
C PHE A 107 -8.27 13.11 -1.88
N PHE A 108 -7.36 12.84 -0.95
CA PHE A 108 -7.27 13.60 0.30
C PHE A 108 -6.14 14.62 0.34
N LEU A 109 -5.05 14.45 -0.40
CA LEU A 109 -3.91 15.37 -0.34
C LEU A 109 -4.31 16.82 -0.67
N PRO A 110 -5.05 17.13 -1.75
CA PRO A 110 -5.49 18.51 -1.99
C PRO A 110 -6.41 19.04 -0.88
N ILE A 111 -7.36 18.22 -0.41
CA ILE A 111 -8.28 18.63 0.66
C ILE A 111 -7.51 18.91 1.96
N MET A 112 -6.55 18.07 2.32
CA MET A 112 -5.71 18.23 3.51
C MET A 112 -4.76 19.41 3.43
N LEU A 113 -4.42 19.86 2.23
CA LEU A 113 -3.62 21.06 2.00
C LEU A 113 -4.47 22.35 1.89
N GLY A 114 -5.81 22.22 1.81
CA GLY A 114 -6.71 23.33 1.56
C GLY A 114 -6.71 23.80 0.10
N ALA A 115 -6.29 22.92 -0.81
CA ALA A 115 -6.22 23.19 -2.24
C ALA A 115 -7.49 22.71 -2.96
N LYS A 116 -7.84 23.36 -4.07
CA LYS A 116 -8.97 22.97 -4.92
C LYS A 116 -8.69 21.68 -5.70
N ASP A 117 -7.45 21.48 -6.15
CA ASP A 117 -6.99 20.31 -6.89
C ASP A 117 -5.48 20.14 -6.71
N VAL A 118 -4.89 19.12 -7.34
CA VAL A 118 -3.44 18.93 -7.49
C VAL A 118 -2.86 20.01 -8.42
N ALA A 119 -1.54 20.20 -8.40
CA ALA A 119 -0.88 21.25 -9.21
C ALA A 119 -1.07 21.03 -10.72
N PHE A 120 -1.09 19.78 -11.18
CA PHE A 120 -1.22 19.41 -12.59
C PHE A 120 -2.39 18.44 -12.83
N PRO A 121 -3.67 18.91 -12.88
CA PRO A 121 -4.84 18.04 -13.00
C PRO A 121 -4.86 17.22 -14.30
N LYS A 122 -4.36 17.77 -15.41
CA LYS A 122 -4.22 17.06 -16.68
C LYS A 122 -3.21 15.91 -16.59
N TRP A 123 -2.07 16.12 -15.95
CA TRP A 123 -1.07 15.07 -15.72
C TRP A 123 -1.60 13.99 -14.78
N ASN A 124 -2.45 14.35 -13.84
CA ASN A 124 -3.10 13.40 -12.95
C ASN A 124 -3.98 12.41 -13.74
N LEU A 125 -4.82 12.92 -14.67
CA LEU A 125 -5.59 12.05 -15.56
C LEU A 125 -4.68 11.24 -16.50
N THR A 126 -3.63 11.85 -17.05
CA THR A 126 -2.66 11.17 -17.90
C THR A 126 -1.98 10.02 -17.14
N SER A 127 -1.60 10.22 -15.87
CA SER A 127 -0.99 9.17 -15.05
C SER A 127 -1.91 7.95 -14.91
N TYR A 128 -3.22 8.16 -14.74
CA TYR A 128 -4.19 7.08 -14.71
C TYR A 128 -4.27 6.31 -16.03
N TYR A 129 -4.30 7.00 -17.16
CA TYR A 129 -4.33 6.31 -18.47
C TYR A 129 -3.03 5.58 -18.81
N VAL A 130 -1.89 6.13 -18.41
CA VAL A 130 -0.59 5.46 -18.53
C VAL A 130 -0.57 4.19 -17.66
N TYR A 131 -1.10 4.26 -16.43
CA TYR A 131 -1.29 3.08 -15.58
C TYR A 131 -2.17 2.02 -16.26
N LEU A 132 -3.31 2.39 -16.84
CA LEU A 132 -4.19 1.45 -17.56
C LEU A 132 -3.51 0.84 -18.77
N ALA A 133 -2.82 1.65 -19.58
CA ALA A 133 -2.13 1.18 -20.78
C ALA A 133 -1.04 0.15 -20.41
N GLY A 134 -0.19 0.46 -19.44
CA GLY A 134 0.84 -0.47 -18.97
C GLY A 134 0.26 -1.73 -18.34
N SER A 135 -0.80 -1.61 -17.53
CA SER A 135 -1.52 -2.74 -16.95
C SER A 135 -2.13 -3.65 -18.01
N THR A 136 -2.76 -3.06 -19.03
CA THR A 136 -3.34 -3.83 -20.15
C THR A 136 -2.28 -4.57 -20.94
N LEU A 137 -1.14 -3.92 -21.23
CA LEU A 137 -0.04 -4.55 -21.96
C LEU A 137 0.60 -5.69 -21.14
N MET A 138 0.76 -5.49 -19.83
CA MET A 138 1.26 -6.52 -18.92
C MET A 138 0.33 -7.73 -18.91
N LEU A 139 -0.99 -7.52 -18.76
CA LEU A 139 -2.00 -8.59 -18.79
C LEU A 139 -2.08 -9.26 -20.17
N TRP A 140 -1.92 -8.51 -21.26
CA TRP A 140 -1.83 -9.06 -22.60
C TRP A 140 -0.66 -10.05 -22.73
N GLY A 141 0.53 -9.69 -22.25
CA GLY A 141 1.69 -10.58 -22.23
C GLY A 141 1.43 -11.88 -21.48
N LEU A 142 0.63 -11.80 -20.39
CA LEU A 142 0.27 -12.96 -19.59
C LEU A 142 -0.72 -13.89 -20.31
N ILE A 143 -1.66 -13.35 -21.09
CA ILE A 143 -2.63 -14.13 -21.86
C ILE A 143 -2.01 -14.77 -23.09
N THR A 144 -1.04 -14.10 -23.74
CA THR A 144 -0.43 -14.51 -25.01
C THR A 144 0.82 -15.38 -24.87
N GLY A 145 1.01 -16.06 -23.79
CA GLY A 145 2.16 -16.97 -23.59
C GLY A 145 2.64 -16.98 -22.14
N GLY A 146 2.24 -15.99 -21.38
CA GLY A 146 2.57 -15.84 -19.97
C GLY A 146 4.03 -15.45 -19.74
N ALA A 147 4.33 -15.23 -18.45
CA ALA A 147 5.68 -15.14 -17.93
C ALA A 147 5.78 -16.11 -16.74
N ASP A 148 6.87 -16.81 -16.63
CA ASP A 148 7.09 -17.90 -15.66
C ASP A 148 8.27 -17.65 -14.71
N THR A 149 8.84 -16.44 -14.78
CA THR A 149 10.11 -16.08 -14.13
C THR A 149 9.96 -15.63 -12.67
N GLY A 150 8.75 -15.50 -12.19
CA GLY A 150 8.45 -14.73 -10.99
C GLY A 150 8.54 -13.21 -11.24
N TRP A 151 7.99 -12.43 -10.31
CA TRP A 151 7.93 -10.97 -10.42
C TRP A 151 9.30 -10.26 -10.33
N THR A 152 10.34 -11.00 -9.92
CA THR A 152 11.71 -10.47 -9.80
C THR A 152 12.53 -10.56 -11.08
N PHE A 153 12.07 -11.36 -12.06
CA PHE A 153 12.65 -11.46 -13.40
C PHE A 153 14.15 -11.75 -13.46
N TYR A 154 14.69 -12.58 -12.59
CA TYR A 154 16.12 -12.85 -12.53
C TYR A 154 16.67 -13.39 -13.86
N THR A 155 17.74 -12.76 -14.30
CA THR A 155 18.54 -13.18 -15.47
C THR A 155 19.58 -14.24 -15.04
N PRO A 156 20.03 -15.11 -15.93
CA PRO A 156 19.75 -15.16 -17.37
C PRO A 156 18.42 -15.82 -17.74
N TYR A 157 17.68 -16.40 -16.79
CA TYR A 157 16.45 -17.14 -17.10
C TYR A 157 15.39 -16.26 -17.80
N SER A 158 15.18 -15.04 -17.32
CA SER A 158 14.19 -14.13 -17.92
C SER A 158 14.55 -13.64 -19.32
N THR A 159 15.83 -13.68 -19.70
CA THR A 159 16.29 -13.30 -21.06
C THR A 159 16.33 -14.47 -22.03
N THR A 160 16.25 -15.72 -21.52
CA THR A 160 16.36 -16.96 -22.33
C THR A 160 15.08 -17.81 -22.33
N THR A 161 14.11 -17.55 -21.47
CA THR A 161 12.86 -18.30 -21.41
C THR A 161 12.07 -18.20 -22.73
N ALA A 162 11.37 -19.28 -23.09
CA ALA A 162 10.46 -19.29 -24.23
C ALA A 162 9.12 -18.60 -23.99
N THR A 163 8.87 -18.11 -22.76
CA THR A 163 7.62 -17.42 -22.42
C THR A 163 7.62 -15.97 -22.90
N ASN A 164 6.45 -15.35 -23.03
CA ASN A 164 6.29 -14.02 -23.61
C ASN A 164 6.58 -12.90 -22.60
N ILE A 165 7.85 -12.73 -22.23
CA ILE A 165 8.29 -11.78 -21.20
C ILE A 165 8.32 -10.34 -21.67
N ALA A 166 8.62 -10.06 -22.95
CA ALA A 166 8.83 -8.72 -23.46
C ALA A 166 7.63 -7.77 -23.25
N PRO A 167 6.37 -8.12 -23.61
CA PRO A 167 5.25 -7.24 -23.34
C PRO A 167 4.97 -7.06 -21.83
N VAL A 168 5.31 -8.04 -21.00
CA VAL A 168 5.19 -7.91 -19.53
C VAL A 168 6.18 -6.86 -19.02
N MET A 169 7.44 -6.92 -19.47
CA MET A 169 8.48 -5.93 -19.14
C MET A 169 8.12 -4.52 -19.61
N LEU A 170 7.64 -4.40 -20.86
CA LEU A 170 7.18 -3.12 -21.40
C LEU A 170 5.95 -2.59 -20.66
N GLY A 171 5.06 -3.46 -20.21
CA GLY A 171 3.93 -3.07 -19.35
C GLY A 171 4.39 -2.47 -18.03
N VAL A 172 5.33 -3.10 -17.34
CA VAL A 172 5.93 -2.56 -16.09
C VAL A 172 6.66 -1.24 -16.35
N PHE A 173 7.42 -1.14 -17.45
CA PHE A 173 8.08 0.09 -17.89
C PHE A 173 7.08 1.24 -18.03
N ILE A 174 5.96 1.02 -18.72
CA ILE A 174 4.92 2.05 -18.91
C ILE A 174 4.27 2.43 -17.59
N ILE A 175 3.92 1.47 -16.71
CA ILE A 175 3.37 1.75 -15.38
C ILE A 175 4.32 2.64 -14.57
N GLY A 176 5.63 2.49 -14.73
CA GLY A 176 6.63 3.34 -14.08
C GLY A 176 6.43 4.83 -14.36
N PHE A 177 6.07 5.22 -15.57
CA PHE A 177 5.78 6.64 -15.89
C PHE A 177 4.57 7.17 -15.14
N SER A 178 3.53 6.35 -14.94
CA SER A 178 2.38 6.74 -14.10
C SER A 178 2.82 7.09 -12.67
N SER A 179 3.70 6.29 -12.10
CA SER A 179 4.25 6.51 -10.76
C SER A 179 5.07 7.81 -10.68
N ILE A 180 5.93 8.06 -11.67
CA ILE A 180 6.74 9.29 -11.74
C ILE A 180 5.86 10.53 -11.86
N LEU A 181 4.87 10.52 -12.77
CA LEU A 181 3.93 11.64 -12.96
C LEU A 181 3.15 11.96 -11.69
N THR A 182 2.68 10.91 -10.98
CA THR A 182 1.95 11.06 -9.72
C THR A 182 2.86 11.65 -8.62
N GLY A 183 4.08 11.11 -8.48
CA GLY A 183 5.04 11.60 -7.49
C GLY A 183 5.43 13.05 -7.71
N LEU A 184 5.77 13.44 -8.94
CA LEU A 184 6.07 14.84 -9.30
C LEU A 184 4.90 15.77 -9.01
N ASN A 185 3.68 15.36 -9.37
CA ASN A 185 2.48 16.16 -9.14
C ASN A 185 2.26 16.40 -7.63
N PHE A 186 2.39 15.38 -6.80
CA PHE A 186 2.24 15.51 -5.35
C PHE A 186 3.32 16.37 -4.71
N ILE A 187 4.60 16.23 -5.12
CA ILE A 187 5.68 17.10 -4.63
C ILE A 187 5.35 18.57 -4.94
N VAL A 188 5.02 18.89 -6.20
CA VAL A 188 4.70 20.27 -6.58
C VAL A 188 3.46 20.77 -5.85
N THR A 189 2.41 19.98 -5.73
CA THR A 189 1.19 20.32 -4.98
C THR A 189 1.51 20.70 -3.53
N ILE A 190 2.32 19.88 -2.84
CA ILE A 190 2.72 20.13 -1.45
C ILE A 190 3.55 21.40 -1.32
N HIS A 191 4.43 21.69 -2.26
CA HIS A 191 5.27 22.89 -2.20
C HIS A 191 4.51 24.18 -2.52
N THR A 192 3.59 24.16 -3.47
CA THR A 192 3.01 25.37 -4.07
C THR A 192 1.57 25.68 -3.65
N LEU A 193 0.78 24.67 -3.22
CA LEU A 193 -0.67 24.83 -3.04
C LEU A 193 -1.13 24.70 -1.58
N ARG A 194 -0.25 24.78 -0.61
CA ARG A 194 -0.63 24.77 0.81
C ARG A 194 -1.39 26.06 1.15
N ALA A 195 -2.56 25.90 1.73
CA ALA A 195 -3.37 27.03 2.21
C ALA A 195 -2.67 27.76 3.38
N PRO A 196 -3.02 29.06 3.63
CA PRO A 196 -2.52 29.79 4.78
C PRO A 196 -2.76 29.02 6.09
N GLY A 197 -1.72 28.95 6.93
CA GLY A 197 -1.72 28.20 8.18
C GLY A 197 -1.23 26.76 8.07
N VAL A 198 -1.20 26.14 6.88
CA VAL A 198 -0.62 24.82 6.65
C VAL A 198 0.89 24.94 6.44
N THR A 199 1.62 25.14 7.52
CA THR A 199 3.09 25.10 7.51
C THR A 199 3.62 23.66 7.50
N TRP A 200 4.92 23.47 7.24
CA TRP A 200 5.51 22.13 7.22
C TRP A 200 5.14 21.29 8.46
N PHE A 201 5.30 21.84 9.66
CA PHE A 201 4.98 21.14 10.91
C PHE A 201 3.52 21.29 11.37
N LYS A 202 2.64 21.77 10.50
CA LYS A 202 1.17 21.70 10.63
C LYS A 202 0.51 20.92 9.49
N MET A 203 1.30 20.23 8.65
CA MET A 203 0.75 19.32 7.66
C MET A 203 0.25 18.03 8.33
N PRO A 204 -0.84 17.41 7.84
CA PRO A 204 -1.21 16.06 8.22
C PRO A 204 -0.07 15.06 8.00
N LEU A 205 0.07 14.07 8.89
CA LEU A 205 1.13 13.07 8.80
C LEU A 205 0.98 12.16 7.57
N PHE A 206 -0.23 11.99 7.09
CA PHE A 206 -0.49 11.34 5.81
C PHE A 206 0.16 12.09 4.65
N VAL A 207 0.10 13.43 4.66
CA VAL A 207 0.77 14.26 3.63
C VAL A 207 2.29 14.11 3.71
N TRP A 208 2.89 14.04 4.90
CA TRP A 208 4.31 13.75 5.08
C TRP A 208 4.70 12.37 4.52
N ALA A 209 3.87 11.36 4.75
CA ALA A 209 4.11 10.02 4.23
C ALA A 209 4.03 9.99 2.69
N ILE A 210 3.02 10.64 2.10
CA ILE A 210 2.89 10.79 0.64
C ILE A 210 4.07 11.59 0.06
N TYR A 211 4.54 12.63 0.74
CA TYR A 211 5.71 13.40 0.30
C TYR A 211 6.98 12.54 0.24
N ALA A 212 7.28 11.79 1.32
CA ALA A 212 8.40 10.86 1.36
C ALA A 212 8.29 9.78 0.27
N THR A 213 7.10 9.22 0.08
CA THR A 213 6.79 8.25 -0.98
C THR A 213 7.03 8.82 -2.38
N SER A 214 6.58 10.05 -2.62
CA SER A 214 6.73 10.73 -3.92
C SER A 214 8.18 10.97 -4.29
N ILE A 215 9.03 11.28 -3.31
CA ILE A 215 10.48 11.40 -3.53
C ILE A 215 11.07 10.06 -4.01
N ILE A 216 10.69 8.96 -3.35
CA ILE A 216 11.14 7.62 -3.77
C ILE A 216 10.65 7.30 -5.20
N GLN A 217 9.38 7.56 -5.49
CA GLN A 217 8.79 7.31 -6.81
C GLN A 217 9.57 8.01 -7.94
N VAL A 218 9.90 9.28 -7.74
CA VAL A 218 10.61 10.07 -8.76
C VAL A 218 12.05 9.62 -8.94
N LEU A 219 12.76 9.26 -7.87
CA LEU A 219 14.17 8.92 -7.93
C LEU A 219 14.45 7.46 -8.29
N ALA A 220 13.67 6.51 -7.77
CA ALA A 220 13.92 5.08 -7.96
C ALA A 220 13.28 4.51 -9.24
N THR A 221 12.08 4.96 -9.61
CA THR A 221 11.32 4.37 -10.72
C THR A 221 12.03 4.45 -12.08
N PRO A 222 12.82 5.48 -12.43
CA PRO A 222 13.59 5.50 -13.66
C PRO A 222 14.56 4.30 -13.79
N VAL A 223 15.14 3.84 -12.69
CA VAL A 223 16.06 2.69 -12.71
C VAL A 223 15.31 1.38 -13.02
N LEU A 224 14.10 1.19 -12.47
CA LEU A 224 13.25 0.07 -12.86
C LEU A 224 12.92 0.13 -14.36
N GLY A 225 12.53 1.32 -14.84
CA GLY A 225 12.22 1.52 -16.26
C GLY A 225 13.38 1.10 -17.15
N LEU A 226 14.60 1.56 -16.85
CA LEU A 226 15.80 1.13 -17.56
C LEU A 226 15.99 -0.39 -17.49
N THR A 227 15.90 -0.97 -16.30
CA THR A 227 16.13 -2.41 -16.06
C THR A 227 15.17 -3.27 -16.88
N THR A 228 13.88 -2.96 -16.84
CA THR A 228 12.85 -3.73 -17.57
C THR A 228 12.98 -3.57 -19.09
N LEU A 229 13.37 -2.39 -19.55
CA LEU A 229 13.63 -2.14 -20.97
C LEU A 229 14.85 -2.93 -21.47
N LEU A 230 15.94 -3.01 -20.70
CA LEU A 230 17.13 -3.79 -21.03
C LEU A 230 16.81 -5.30 -21.12
N VAL A 231 16.03 -5.84 -20.17
CA VAL A 231 15.57 -7.25 -20.22
C VAL A 231 14.70 -7.51 -21.45
N ALA A 232 13.75 -6.62 -21.75
CA ALA A 232 12.92 -6.76 -22.95
C ALA A 232 13.75 -6.72 -24.25
N ALA A 233 14.74 -5.84 -24.30
CA ALA A 233 15.65 -5.71 -25.45
C ALA A 233 16.56 -6.95 -25.59
N GLU A 234 17.14 -7.45 -24.50
CA GLU A 234 17.97 -8.65 -24.53
C GLU A 234 17.17 -9.88 -24.94
N HIS A 235 15.98 -10.07 -24.36
CA HIS A 235 15.09 -11.18 -24.73
C HIS A 235 14.66 -11.13 -26.20
N THR A 236 14.37 -9.93 -26.74
CA THR A 236 13.82 -9.78 -28.11
C THR A 236 14.91 -9.77 -29.17
N PHE A 237 16.03 -9.08 -28.93
CA PHE A 237 17.07 -8.82 -29.92
C PHE A 237 18.36 -9.61 -29.67
N GLY A 238 18.46 -10.33 -28.54
CA GLY A 238 19.63 -11.14 -28.22
C GLY A 238 20.86 -10.32 -27.83
N PHE A 239 20.70 -9.12 -27.27
CA PHE A 239 21.79 -8.38 -26.65
C PHE A 239 22.36 -9.16 -25.44
N GLY A 240 23.57 -8.83 -25.03
CA GLY A 240 24.24 -9.50 -23.90
C GLY A 240 24.46 -8.58 -22.71
N PHE A 241 23.43 -7.91 -22.24
CA PHE A 241 23.56 -7.04 -21.04
C PHE A 241 23.74 -7.86 -19.77
N PHE A 242 23.02 -8.96 -19.65
CA PHE A 242 22.94 -9.78 -18.44
C PHE A 242 23.27 -11.26 -18.66
N ASP A 243 23.36 -11.72 -19.89
CA ASP A 243 23.70 -13.10 -20.23
C ASP A 243 25.23 -13.31 -20.21
N PRO A 244 25.77 -14.13 -19.26
CA PRO A 244 27.21 -14.39 -19.18
C PRO A 244 27.80 -15.02 -20.46
N ALA A 245 27.01 -15.81 -21.22
CA ALA A 245 27.48 -16.39 -22.47
C ALA A 245 27.79 -15.36 -23.56
N ARG A 246 27.27 -14.12 -23.36
CA ARG A 246 27.46 -12.98 -24.27
C ARG A 246 28.28 -11.85 -23.66
N GLY A 247 28.93 -12.10 -22.51
CA GLY A 247 29.72 -11.12 -21.78
C GLY A 247 28.95 -10.22 -20.84
N GLY A 248 27.67 -10.50 -20.59
CA GLY A 248 26.83 -9.79 -19.64
C GLY A 248 27.02 -10.27 -18.19
N ASP A 249 26.36 -9.58 -17.27
CA ASP A 249 26.46 -9.86 -15.84
C ASP A 249 25.06 -9.95 -15.18
N PRO A 250 24.62 -11.15 -14.72
CA PRO A 250 23.35 -11.32 -14.04
C PRO A 250 23.32 -10.65 -12.65
N ILE A 251 24.46 -10.40 -12.03
CA ILE A 251 24.52 -9.68 -10.73
C ILE A 251 24.23 -8.18 -10.95
N LEU A 252 24.69 -7.61 -12.08
CA LEU A 252 24.32 -6.27 -12.48
C LEU A 252 22.79 -6.10 -12.59
N PHE A 253 22.09 -7.11 -13.17
CA PHE A 253 20.63 -7.11 -13.18
C PHE A 253 20.05 -7.03 -11.77
N GLN A 254 20.53 -7.87 -10.85
CA GLN A 254 20.03 -7.91 -9.48
C GLN A 254 20.23 -6.58 -8.76
N HIS A 255 21.37 -5.93 -8.91
CA HIS A 255 21.62 -4.58 -8.37
C HIS A 255 20.66 -3.55 -8.94
N LEU A 256 20.49 -3.47 -10.25
CA LEU A 256 19.58 -2.53 -10.90
C LEU A 256 18.13 -2.77 -10.50
N PHE A 257 17.69 -4.03 -10.46
CA PHE A 257 16.32 -4.39 -10.07
C PHE A 257 16.03 -4.02 -8.61
N TRP A 258 16.92 -4.37 -7.68
CA TRP A 258 16.69 -4.14 -6.26
C TRP A 258 16.96 -2.70 -5.83
N PHE A 259 17.77 -1.96 -6.57
CA PHE A 259 17.90 -0.51 -6.37
C PHE A 259 16.54 0.22 -6.46
N TYR A 260 15.63 -0.30 -7.27
CA TYR A 260 14.22 0.15 -7.25
C TYR A 260 13.36 -0.67 -6.29
N SER A 261 13.42 -2.01 -6.38
CA SER A 261 12.37 -2.86 -5.80
C SER A 261 12.41 -2.87 -4.27
N HIS A 262 13.56 -2.57 -3.65
CA HIS A 262 13.60 -2.33 -2.21
C HIS A 262 13.00 -0.95 -1.85
N PRO A 263 13.39 0.20 -2.44
CA PRO A 263 12.63 1.45 -2.27
C PRO A 263 11.14 1.32 -2.59
N ALA A 264 10.74 0.46 -3.52
CA ALA A 264 9.33 0.23 -3.84
C ALA A 264 8.53 -0.35 -2.67
N VAL A 265 9.12 -1.18 -1.80
CA VAL A 265 8.42 -1.65 -0.59
C VAL A 265 8.11 -0.49 0.36
N TYR A 266 8.94 0.56 0.37
CA TYR A 266 8.65 1.79 1.12
C TYR A 266 7.63 2.68 0.42
N ILE A 267 7.56 2.70 -0.92
CA ILE A 267 6.44 3.31 -1.66
C ILE A 267 5.11 2.72 -1.21
N MET A 268 5.06 1.43 -0.91
CA MET A 268 3.85 0.73 -0.45
C MET A 268 3.54 0.99 1.03
N VAL A 269 4.53 0.89 1.92
CA VAL A 269 4.27 0.90 3.37
C VAL A 269 4.19 2.30 3.97
N LEU A 270 4.95 3.29 3.48
CA LEU A 270 4.94 4.65 4.03
C LEU A 270 3.56 5.31 3.97
N PRO A 271 2.81 5.25 2.83
CA PRO A 271 1.46 5.79 2.81
C PRO A 271 0.51 5.12 3.80
N ALA A 272 0.62 3.80 4.00
CA ALA A 272 -0.14 3.08 5.02
C ALA A 272 0.19 3.59 6.43
N MET A 273 1.48 3.80 6.74
CA MET A 273 1.90 4.41 8.01
C MET A 273 1.34 5.83 8.20
N GLY A 274 1.21 6.58 7.11
CA GLY A 274 0.55 7.89 7.12
C GLY A 274 -0.92 7.80 7.49
N VAL A 275 -1.66 6.87 6.89
CA VAL A 275 -3.06 6.57 7.23
C VAL A 275 -3.22 6.24 8.71
N ILE A 276 -2.37 5.34 9.23
CA ILE A 276 -2.42 4.95 10.66
C ILE A 276 -2.26 6.18 11.55
N SER A 277 -1.36 7.09 11.22
CA SER A 277 -1.13 8.30 12.01
C SER A 277 -2.35 9.23 12.07
N GLU A 278 -3.14 9.33 10.99
CA GLU A 278 -4.39 10.11 10.98
C GLU A 278 -5.49 9.42 11.78
N VAL A 279 -5.71 8.14 11.48
CA VAL A 279 -6.84 7.40 12.05
C VAL A 279 -6.68 7.17 13.56
N ILE A 280 -5.45 6.91 14.01
CA ILE A 280 -5.18 6.64 15.44
C ILE A 280 -5.52 7.84 16.32
N CYS A 281 -5.30 9.07 15.85
CA CYS A 281 -5.67 10.29 16.58
C CYS A 281 -7.19 10.41 16.73
N ALA A 282 -7.92 10.12 15.65
CA ALA A 282 -9.38 10.18 15.64
C ALA A 282 -10.00 9.14 16.57
N VAL A 283 -9.47 7.91 16.54
CA VAL A 283 -9.95 6.79 17.37
C VAL A 283 -9.61 7.00 18.84
N ALA A 284 -8.40 7.47 19.15
CA ALA A 284 -7.96 7.71 20.53
C ALA A 284 -8.49 9.04 21.09
N ARG A 285 -9.05 9.91 20.24
CA ARG A 285 -9.46 11.29 20.58
C ARG A 285 -8.36 12.07 21.32
N LYS A 286 -7.14 11.94 20.81
CA LYS A 286 -5.94 12.42 21.47
C LYS A 286 -4.94 12.98 20.46
N ASN A 287 -4.15 13.98 20.90
CA ASN A 287 -3.05 14.50 20.11
C ASN A 287 -2.05 13.40 19.79
N ILE A 288 -1.52 13.40 18.56
CA ILE A 288 -0.46 12.47 18.19
C ILE A 288 0.76 12.70 19.07
N PHE A 289 1.25 11.63 19.68
CA PHE A 289 2.51 11.69 20.42
C PHE A 289 3.67 11.76 19.44
N GLY A 290 4.63 12.67 19.67
CA GLY A 290 5.84 12.77 18.87
C GLY A 290 5.65 13.13 17.39
N TYR A 291 4.73 14.05 17.04
CA TYR A 291 4.43 14.45 15.66
C TYR A 291 5.68 14.67 14.80
N LYS A 292 6.65 15.49 15.29
CA LYS A 292 7.87 15.78 14.53
C LYS A 292 8.74 14.53 14.30
N MET A 293 8.78 13.63 15.29
CA MET A 293 9.51 12.38 15.20
C MET A 293 8.90 11.46 14.11
N ILE A 294 7.57 11.36 14.05
CA ILE A 294 6.87 10.58 13.03
C ILE A 294 7.07 11.19 11.64
N ALA A 295 6.98 12.52 11.51
CA ALA A 295 7.20 13.20 10.24
C ALA A 295 8.64 12.97 9.72
N MET A 296 9.64 13.23 10.56
CA MET A 296 11.06 13.06 10.18
C MET A 296 11.43 11.59 9.94
N SER A 297 10.86 10.65 10.69
CA SER A 297 11.09 9.22 10.45
C SER A 297 10.55 8.76 9.10
N SER A 298 9.54 9.41 8.52
CA SER A 298 9.09 9.12 7.15
C SER A 298 10.17 9.44 6.12
N LEU A 299 10.83 10.60 6.26
CA LEU A 299 11.97 10.97 5.42
C LEU A 299 13.19 10.09 5.70
N GLY A 300 13.42 9.72 6.98
CA GLY A 300 14.49 8.82 7.38
C GLY A 300 14.35 7.44 6.74
N ILE A 301 13.15 6.86 6.74
CA ILE A 301 12.85 5.59 6.05
C ILE A 301 13.09 5.74 4.55
N ALA A 302 12.59 6.81 3.92
CA ALA A 302 12.77 7.04 2.50
C ALA A 302 14.26 7.13 2.13
N PHE A 303 15.05 7.88 2.89
CA PHE A 303 16.47 8.08 2.64
C PHE A 303 17.29 6.80 2.87
N VAL A 304 17.18 6.20 4.06
CA VAL A 304 17.96 5.00 4.42
C VAL A 304 17.54 3.79 3.59
N GLY A 305 16.23 3.67 3.30
CA GLY A 305 15.67 2.62 2.45
C GLY A 305 16.26 2.60 1.04
N PHE A 306 16.70 3.75 0.51
CA PHE A 306 17.40 3.81 -0.77
C PHE A 306 18.71 3.01 -0.78
N PHE A 307 19.39 2.90 0.34
CA PHE A 307 20.68 2.24 0.45
C PHE A 307 20.61 0.80 0.98
N ALA A 308 19.42 0.29 1.25
CA ALA A 308 19.23 -1.03 1.86
C ALA A 308 19.11 -2.19 0.87
N TRP A 309 19.05 -1.94 -0.46
CA TRP A 309 18.72 -2.95 -1.47
C TRP A 309 19.63 -4.18 -1.49
N GLY A 310 20.89 -4.04 -1.06
CA GLY A 310 21.88 -5.12 -1.18
C GLY A 310 21.62 -6.30 -0.25
N HIS A 311 20.72 -6.21 0.72
CA HIS A 311 20.32 -7.36 1.52
C HIS A 311 19.57 -8.44 0.71
N HIS A 312 19.05 -8.11 -0.47
CA HIS A 312 18.48 -9.09 -1.40
C HIS A 312 19.54 -9.92 -2.14
N LEU A 313 20.82 -9.57 -1.98
CA LEU A 313 21.95 -10.19 -2.68
C LEU A 313 22.93 -10.91 -1.73
N PHE A 314 22.58 -11.17 -0.47
CA PHE A 314 23.49 -11.81 0.49
C PHE A 314 24.01 -13.17 0.04
N THR A 315 23.25 -13.90 -0.77
CA THR A 315 23.66 -15.19 -1.35
C THR A 315 24.16 -15.09 -2.80
N SER A 316 24.34 -13.88 -3.34
CA SER A 316 24.78 -13.65 -4.74
C SER A 316 26.29 -13.43 -4.88
N GLY A 317 27.10 -13.78 -3.87
CA GLY A 317 28.55 -13.64 -3.92
C GLY A 317 29.08 -12.27 -3.50
N GLN A 318 28.33 -11.49 -2.74
CA GLN A 318 28.84 -10.23 -2.16
C GLN A 318 30.06 -10.45 -1.29
N SER A 319 30.94 -9.43 -1.23
CA SER A 319 32.04 -9.42 -0.26
C SER A 319 31.50 -9.36 1.18
N ALA A 320 32.28 -9.86 2.14
CA ALA A 320 31.91 -9.79 3.55
C ALA A 320 31.72 -8.33 4.03
N PHE A 321 32.47 -7.38 3.45
CA PHE A 321 32.32 -5.96 3.75
C PHE A 321 31.00 -5.42 3.23
N ASP A 322 30.65 -5.69 1.97
CA ASP A 322 29.38 -5.22 1.37
C ASP A 322 28.18 -5.81 2.10
N ALA A 323 28.19 -7.12 2.36
CA ALA A 323 27.15 -7.80 3.10
C ALA A 323 26.96 -7.20 4.51
N GLY A 324 28.07 -6.92 5.23
CA GLY A 324 28.02 -6.27 6.53
C GLY A 324 27.48 -4.83 6.47
N ALA A 325 27.88 -4.05 5.47
CA ALA A 325 27.39 -2.68 5.27
C ALA A 325 25.87 -2.67 4.96
N PHE A 326 25.40 -3.49 4.04
CA PHE A 326 23.97 -3.59 3.73
C PHE A 326 23.15 -4.14 4.90
N ALA A 327 23.69 -5.06 5.71
CA ALA A 327 23.04 -5.53 6.92
C ALA A 327 22.84 -4.37 7.92
N ALA A 328 23.88 -3.60 8.21
CA ALA A 328 23.81 -2.46 9.13
C ALA A 328 22.82 -1.39 8.67
N ILE A 329 22.82 -1.04 7.38
CA ILE A 329 21.88 -0.07 6.80
C ILE A 329 20.43 -0.60 6.90
N SER A 330 20.21 -1.88 6.60
CA SER A 330 18.90 -2.51 6.69
C SER A 330 18.34 -2.51 8.12
N MET A 331 19.20 -2.78 9.13
CA MET A 331 18.81 -2.68 10.53
C MET A 331 18.46 -1.24 10.95
N LEU A 332 19.14 -0.23 10.39
CA LEU A 332 18.86 1.18 10.66
C LEU A 332 17.45 1.60 10.23
N VAL A 333 16.90 1.01 9.15
CA VAL A 333 15.50 1.24 8.75
C VAL A 333 14.53 0.82 9.85
N GLY A 334 14.85 -0.27 10.57
CA GLY A 334 14.07 -0.74 11.71
C GLY A 334 13.96 0.31 12.82
N VAL A 335 15.01 1.10 13.07
CA VAL A 335 15.00 2.18 14.07
C VAL A 335 13.97 3.26 13.72
N PHE A 336 13.94 3.74 12.46
CA PHE A 336 12.95 4.73 12.03
C PHE A 336 11.52 4.20 12.08
N THR A 337 11.33 2.92 11.79
CA THR A 337 10.02 2.26 11.91
C THR A 337 9.60 2.15 13.37
N ALA A 338 10.50 1.76 14.26
CA ALA A 338 10.25 1.66 15.70
C ALA A 338 9.84 3.02 16.29
N ILE A 339 10.44 4.13 15.87
CA ILE A 339 10.02 5.49 16.27
C ILE A 339 8.53 5.69 16.02
N LYS A 340 8.01 5.29 14.86
CA LYS A 340 6.58 5.41 14.54
C LYS A 340 5.73 4.53 15.45
N VAL A 341 6.09 3.26 15.59
CA VAL A 341 5.34 2.30 16.41
C VAL A 341 5.23 2.78 17.86
N PHE A 342 6.34 3.20 18.48
CA PHE A 342 6.31 3.72 19.85
C PHE A 342 5.46 4.98 20.00
N ASN A 343 5.49 5.88 19.02
CA ASN A 343 4.67 7.08 19.07
C ASN A 343 3.17 6.78 18.86
N TRP A 344 2.81 5.79 18.03
CA TRP A 344 1.43 5.34 17.89
C TRP A 344 0.92 4.68 19.18
N VAL A 345 1.70 3.79 19.81
CA VAL A 345 1.36 3.18 21.09
C VAL A 345 1.23 4.26 22.18
N GLY A 346 2.17 5.24 22.20
CA GLY A 346 2.07 6.40 23.11
C GLY A 346 0.83 7.27 22.87
N THR A 347 0.34 7.34 21.62
CA THR A 347 -0.91 8.03 21.30
C THR A 347 -2.12 7.25 21.83
N LEU A 348 -2.14 5.93 21.70
CA LEU A 348 -3.20 5.07 22.22
C LEU A 348 -3.23 5.04 23.75
N TYR A 349 -2.08 5.13 24.40
CA TYR A 349 -1.98 5.07 25.86
C TYR A 349 -2.80 6.18 26.51
N LYS A 350 -3.74 5.80 27.39
CA LYS A 350 -4.71 6.71 28.05
C LYS A 350 -5.57 7.51 27.05
N GLY A 351 -5.80 7.01 25.84
CA GLY A 351 -6.78 7.57 24.89
C GLY A 351 -8.21 7.11 25.19
N ALA A 352 -9.20 7.90 24.81
CA ALA A 352 -10.62 7.54 24.87
C ALA A 352 -11.00 6.69 23.66
N ILE A 353 -10.52 5.45 23.61
CA ILE A 353 -10.57 4.58 22.44
C ILE A 353 -12.01 4.13 22.14
N ALA A 354 -12.48 4.42 20.92
CA ALA A 354 -13.68 3.83 20.36
C ALA A 354 -13.30 2.58 19.53
N PHE A 355 -13.86 1.42 19.91
CA PHE A 355 -13.58 0.16 19.19
C PHE A 355 -14.45 0.10 17.92
N THR A 356 -13.89 0.53 16.82
CA THR A 356 -14.53 0.62 15.51
C THR A 356 -13.79 -0.23 14.46
N ALA A 357 -14.40 -0.49 13.30
CA ALA A 357 -13.74 -1.25 12.22
C ALA A 357 -12.40 -0.62 11.80
N PRO A 358 -12.26 0.72 11.58
CA PRO A 358 -10.96 1.33 11.35
C PRO A 358 -9.93 1.00 12.44
N PHE A 359 -10.34 0.99 13.72
CA PHE A 359 -9.44 0.64 14.82
C PHE A 359 -9.06 -0.84 14.82
N ALA A 360 -9.97 -1.74 14.51
CA ALA A 360 -9.66 -3.16 14.38
C ALA A 360 -8.59 -3.41 13.29
N TYR A 361 -8.70 -2.72 12.15
CA TYR A 361 -7.65 -2.76 11.11
C TYR A 361 -6.33 -2.14 11.57
N ILE A 362 -6.34 -1.07 12.38
CA ILE A 362 -5.13 -0.51 12.99
C ILE A 362 -4.46 -1.53 13.92
N CYS A 363 -5.22 -2.24 14.75
CA CYS A 363 -4.68 -3.27 15.62
C CYS A 363 -3.99 -4.38 14.80
N GLY A 364 -4.63 -4.84 13.72
CA GLY A 364 -4.03 -5.77 12.77
C GLY A 364 -2.77 -5.21 12.13
N PHE A 365 -2.80 -3.97 11.65
CA PHE A 365 -1.63 -3.29 11.10
C PHE A 365 -0.45 -3.27 12.08
N LEU A 366 -0.67 -2.83 13.32
CA LEU A 366 0.38 -2.74 14.34
C LEU A 366 0.98 -4.12 14.64
N PHE A 367 0.14 -5.13 14.81
CA PHE A 367 0.60 -6.49 15.06
C PHE A 367 1.46 -7.01 13.91
N PHE A 368 0.96 -6.91 12.67
CA PHE A 368 1.66 -7.43 11.50
C PHE A 368 2.92 -6.63 11.17
N LEU A 369 2.91 -5.30 11.33
CA LEU A 369 4.09 -4.47 11.12
C LEU A 369 5.19 -4.80 12.14
N VAL A 370 4.85 -4.98 13.41
CA VAL A 370 5.85 -5.29 14.45
C VAL A 370 6.41 -6.69 14.23
N PHE A 371 5.56 -7.70 14.06
CA PHE A 371 6.01 -9.07 13.83
C PHE A 371 6.80 -9.20 12.51
N GLY A 372 6.28 -8.64 11.42
CA GLY A 372 6.97 -8.60 10.13
C GLY A 372 8.28 -7.83 10.19
N GLY A 373 8.32 -6.70 10.91
CA GLY A 373 9.53 -5.92 11.12
C GLY A 373 10.61 -6.69 11.89
N MET A 374 10.25 -7.42 12.94
CA MET A 374 11.18 -8.28 13.68
C MET A 374 11.77 -9.39 12.81
N THR A 375 10.93 -10.06 11.99
CA THR A 375 11.42 -11.06 11.04
C THR A 375 12.26 -10.44 9.93
N GLY A 376 12.01 -9.17 9.56
CA GLY A 376 12.86 -8.40 8.64
C GLY A 376 14.25 -8.09 9.20
N VAL A 377 14.34 -7.71 10.48
CA VAL A 377 15.64 -7.53 11.17
C VAL A 377 16.40 -8.86 11.24
N ALA A 378 15.69 -9.96 11.46
CA ALA A 378 16.30 -11.30 11.43
C ALA A 378 16.86 -11.62 10.03
N LEU A 379 16.12 -11.35 8.94
CA LEU A 379 16.59 -11.50 7.56
C LEU A 379 17.72 -10.52 7.19
N ALA A 380 17.78 -9.33 7.81
CA ALA A 380 18.90 -8.40 7.63
C ALA A 380 20.21 -8.91 8.27
N THR A 381 20.13 -9.97 9.09
CA THR A 381 21.29 -10.62 9.69
C THR A 381 21.84 -11.68 8.71
N VAL A 382 23.00 -11.42 8.11
CA VAL A 382 23.59 -12.26 7.05
C VAL A 382 23.62 -13.75 7.41
N SER A 383 24.07 -14.09 8.62
CA SER A 383 24.18 -15.47 9.09
C SER A 383 22.84 -16.20 9.19
N LEU A 384 21.73 -15.48 9.36
CA LEU A 384 20.38 -16.07 9.36
C LEU A 384 19.81 -16.11 7.93
N ASP A 385 20.01 -15.05 7.16
CA ASP A 385 19.48 -14.96 5.80
C ASP A 385 20.02 -16.06 4.88
N VAL A 386 21.30 -16.42 5.02
CA VAL A 386 21.91 -17.53 4.27
C VAL A 386 21.10 -18.85 4.38
N HIS A 387 20.42 -19.08 5.51
CA HIS A 387 19.58 -20.27 5.70
C HIS A 387 18.15 -20.07 5.21
N TRP A 388 17.64 -18.83 5.19
CA TRP A 388 16.24 -18.55 4.88
C TRP A 388 16.01 -17.94 3.49
N GLN A 389 17.08 -17.46 2.84
CA GLN A 389 17.01 -16.92 1.48
C GLN A 389 16.33 -17.92 0.55
N ASP A 390 15.40 -17.41 -0.27
CA ASP A 390 14.59 -18.19 -1.21
C ASP A 390 13.78 -19.36 -0.61
N THR A 391 13.51 -19.32 0.70
CA THR A 391 12.56 -20.23 1.37
C THR A 391 11.21 -19.56 1.62
N TYR A 392 10.24 -20.35 2.13
CA TYR A 392 8.94 -19.83 2.58
C TYR A 392 9.03 -18.88 3.77
N PHE A 393 10.17 -18.79 4.48
CA PHE A 393 10.38 -17.79 5.53
C PHE A 393 10.36 -16.38 4.94
N VAL A 394 11.05 -16.17 3.82
CA VAL A 394 11.04 -14.88 3.11
C VAL A 394 9.63 -14.54 2.60
N VAL A 395 8.90 -15.57 2.09
CA VAL A 395 7.51 -15.38 1.64
C VAL A 395 6.61 -14.92 2.80
N ALA A 396 6.69 -15.57 3.94
CA ALA A 396 5.93 -15.18 5.13
C ALA A 396 6.29 -13.77 5.59
N HIS A 397 7.59 -13.45 5.67
CA HIS A 397 8.06 -12.13 6.07
C HIS A 397 7.47 -11.01 5.22
N PHE A 398 7.67 -11.06 3.90
CA PHE A 398 7.20 -9.94 3.08
C PHE A 398 5.66 -9.87 3.03
N HIS A 399 4.93 -10.99 3.19
CA HIS A 399 3.49 -10.92 3.31
C HIS A 399 3.03 -10.27 4.63
N PHE A 400 3.73 -10.47 5.75
CA PHE A 400 3.45 -9.76 7.00
C PHE A 400 3.58 -8.24 6.84
N ILE A 401 4.54 -7.78 6.04
CA ILE A 401 4.69 -6.34 5.76
C ILE A 401 3.70 -5.89 4.69
N MET A 402 3.65 -6.57 3.53
CA MET A 402 2.89 -6.09 2.36
C MET A 402 1.39 -6.35 2.51
N VAL A 403 0.97 -7.55 2.85
CA VAL A 403 -0.44 -7.87 3.05
C VAL A 403 -0.86 -7.50 4.48
N GLY A 404 -0.09 -7.92 5.46
CA GLY A 404 -0.38 -7.67 6.86
C GLY A 404 -0.42 -6.19 7.20
N ALA A 405 0.62 -5.41 6.87
CA ALA A 405 0.61 -3.98 7.19
C ALA A 405 -0.03 -3.13 6.08
N VAL A 406 0.42 -3.23 4.83
CA VAL A 406 -0.06 -2.29 3.79
C VAL A 406 -1.55 -2.46 3.49
N ILE A 407 -2.05 -3.70 3.35
CA ILE A 407 -3.48 -3.93 3.09
C ILE A 407 -4.33 -3.58 4.32
N MET A 408 -3.85 -3.87 5.54
CA MET A 408 -4.56 -3.40 6.74
C MET A 408 -4.63 -1.86 6.80
N GLY A 409 -3.55 -1.17 6.41
CA GLY A 409 -3.56 0.29 6.28
C GLY A 409 -4.53 0.77 5.19
N PHE A 410 -4.58 0.10 4.04
CA PHE A 410 -5.55 0.38 2.98
C PHE A 410 -7.00 0.16 3.45
N LEU A 411 -7.27 -0.93 4.15
CA LEU A 411 -8.60 -1.21 4.70
C LEU A 411 -8.97 -0.25 5.82
N ALA A 412 -8.04 0.14 6.69
CA ALA A 412 -8.27 1.19 7.68
C ALA A 412 -8.65 2.52 7.01
N ALA A 413 -7.92 2.92 5.95
CA ALA A 413 -8.22 4.10 5.16
C ALA A 413 -9.60 4.00 4.49
N LEU A 414 -9.88 2.87 3.85
CA LEU A 414 -11.15 2.65 3.14
C LEU A 414 -12.34 2.79 4.10
N HIS A 415 -12.27 2.20 5.29
CA HIS A 415 -13.35 2.27 6.27
C HIS A 415 -13.45 3.64 6.95
N TYR A 416 -12.31 4.25 7.28
CA TYR A 416 -12.29 5.57 7.92
C TYR A 416 -12.78 6.66 6.99
N TRP A 417 -12.36 6.64 5.73
CA TRP A 417 -12.73 7.66 4.75
C TRP A 417 -13.94 7.29 3.88
N PHE A 418 -14.50 6.08 3.98
CA PHE A 418 -15.72 5.69 3.26
C PHE A 418 -16.87 6.69 3.45
N PRO A 419 -17.18 7.15 4.69
CA PRO A 419 -18.20 8.16 4.90
C PRO A 419 -17.90 9.48 4.21
N LYS A 420 -16.63 9.91 4.19
CA LYS A 420 -16.20 11.14 3.51
C LYS A 420 -16.32 11.02 2.00
N MET A 421 -15.88 9.90 1.44
CA MET A 421 -15.87 9.68 0.00
C MET A 421 -17.28 9.53 -0.56
N PHE A 422 -18.13 8.76 0.09
CA PHE A 422 -19.43 8.36 -0.45
C PHE A 422 -20.65 8.96 0.28
N GLY A 423 -20.46 9.64 1.38
CA GLY A 423 -21.54 10.21 2.19
C GLY A 423 -22.44 9.16 2.85
N ARG A 424 -22.00 7.92 2.94
CA ARG A 424 -22.75 6.78 3.48
C ARG A 424 -21.97 6.08 4.58
N LYS A 425 -22.68 5.48 5.54
CA LYS A 425 -22.09 4.57 6.53
C LYS A 425 -22.22 3.13 6.07
N TYR A 426 -21.29 2.30 6.46
CA TYR A 426 -21.37 0.84 6.32
C TYR A 426 -21.80 0.21 7.65
N PRO A 427 -22.29 -1.05 7.67
CA PRO A 427 -22.65 -1.75 8.91
C PRO A 427 -21.37 -2.10 9.70
N GLU A 428 -21.19 -1.49 10.87
CA GLU A 428 -19.98 -1.57 11.70
C GLU A 428 -19.63 -3.01 12.10
N ASN A 429 -20.65 -3.81 12.50
CA ASN A 429 -20.45 -5.20 12.92
C ASN A 429 -19.85 -6.08 11.80
N TRP A 430 -20.24 -5.83 10.53
CA TRP A 430 -19.65 -6.53 9.39
C TRP A 430 -18.21 -6.10 9.15
N GLY A 431 -17.88 -4.82 9.40
CA GLY A 431 -16.51 -4.32 9.33
C GLY A 431 -15.62 -4.99 10.39
N LEU A 432 -16.10 -5.13 11.62
CA LEU A 432 -15.40 -5.81 12.71
C LEU A 432 -15.24 -7.32 12.43
N LEU A 433 -16.30 -7.98 11.94
CA LEU A 433 -16.24 -9.39 11.57
C LEU A 433 -15.19 -9.64 10.47
N ALA A 434 -15.21 -8.82 9.42
CA ALA A 434 -14.27 -8.94 8.32
C ALA A 434 -12.82 -8.72 8.79
N ALA A 435 -12.57 -7.72 9.65
CA ALA A 435 -11.25 -7.50 10.24
C ALA A 435 -10.76 -8.73 11.03
N GLY A 436 -11.63 -9.34 11.84
CA GLY A 436 -11.33 -10.59 12.56
C GLY A 436 -10.99 -11.75 11.64
N LEU A 437 -11.80 -11.97 10.59
CA LEU A 437 -11.57 -13.04 9.61
C LEU A 437 -10.24 -12.84 8.86
N ILE A 438 -9.92 -11.61 8.47
CA ILE A 438 -8.66 -11.29 7.78
C ILE A 438 -7.48 -11.54 8.72
N VAL A 439 -7.52 -11.07 9.97
CA VAL A 439 -6.43 -11.30 10.93
C VAL A 439 -6.22 -12.79 11.19
N LEU A 440 -7.28 -13.54 11.44
CA LEU A 440 -7.20 -14.98 11.69
C LEU A 440 -6.72 -15.76 10.44
N GLY A 441 -7.33 -15.49 9.29
CA GLY A 441 -6.98 -16.13 8.03
C GLY A 441 -5.54 -15.84 7.63
N PHE A 442 -5.09 -14.59 7.82
CA PHE A 442 -3.72 -14.19 7.55
C PHE A 442 -2.71 -14.97 8.41
N ASN A 443 -2.91 -15.02 9.73
CA ASN A 443 -2.03 -15.76 10.62
C ASN A 443 -2.04 -17.26 10.30
N ALA A 444 -3.21 -17.86 10.06
CA ALA A 444 -3.33 -19.26 9.67
C ALA A 444 -2.66 -19.56 8.32
N THR A 445 -2.53 -18.57 7.43
CA THR A 445 -1.80 -18.71 6.15
C THR A 445 -0.29 -18.65 6.35
N PHE A 446 0.21 -17.61 7.00
CA PHE A 446 1.62 -17.23 6.91
C PHE A 446 2.47 -17.69 8.11
N ILE A 447 1.90 -17.95 9.29
CA ILE A 447 2.66 -18.58 10.39
C ILE A 447 3.14 -19.98 9.99
N PRO A 448 2.30 -20.88 9.39
CA PRO A 448 2.80 -22.13 8.85
C PRO A 448 3.91 -21.96 7.82
N GLN A 449 3.89 -20.89 7.01
CA GLN A 449 4.95 -20.65 6.03
C GLN A 449 6.29 -20.22 6.67
N PHE A 450 6.30 -19.54 7.82
CA PHE A 450 7.54 -19.34 8.58
C PHE A 450 8.14 -20.68 9.03
N LEU A 451 7.28 -21.59 9.51
CA LEU A 451 7.73 -22.92 9.94
C LEU A 451 8.23 -23.75 8.75
N LEU A 452 7.54 -23.71 7.61
CA LEU A 452 7.98 -24.35 6.37
C LEU A 452 9.34 -23.83 5.92
N GLY A 453 9.54 -22.51 5.91
CA GLY A 453 10.80 -21.90 5.50
C GLY A 453 11.95 -22.22 6.47
N ASN A 454 11.68 -22.19 7.79
CA ASN A 454 12.65 -22.56 8.80
C ASN A 454 13.06 -24.04 8.70
N ALA A 455 12.14 -24.91 8.25
CA ALA A 455 12.41 -26.31 7.97
C ALA A 455 13.04 -26.56 6.57
N GLY A 456 13.38 -25.49 5.84
CA GLY A 456 14.09 -25.54 4.56
C GLY A 456 13.20 -25.77 3.33
N MET A 457 11.88 -25.52 3.40
CA MET A 457 11.04 -25.57 2.20
C MET A 457 11.33 -24.37 1.28
N PRO A 458 11.82 -24.60 0.02
CA PRO A 458 12.07 -23.54 -0.93
C PRO A 458 10.77 -22.87 -1.40
N ARG A 459 10.81 -21.59 -1.75
CA ARG A 459 9.71 -20.89 -2.42
C ARG A 459 9.66 -21.23 -3.91
N ARG A 460 8.49 -21.05 -4.54
CA ARG A 460 8.27 -21.24 -5.98
C ARG A 460 8.41 -22.69 -6.49
N TYR A 461 8.38 -23.65 -5.58
CA TYR A 461 8.42 -25.07 -5.94
C TYR A 461 6.99 -25.61 -6.09
N TYR A 462 6.77 -26.31 -7.16
CA TYR A 462 5.50 -26.93 -7.54
C TYR A 462 5.19 -28.19 -6.71
N GLU A 463 6.22 -28.98 -6.39
CA GLU A 463 6.16 -30.18 -5.59
C GLU A 463 7.01 -30.04 -4.32
N TYR A 464 6.66 -30.78 -3.27
CA TYR A 464 7.37 -30.75 -2.01
C TYR A 464 7.34 -32.11 -1.28
N PRO A 465 8.32 -32.42 -0.40
CA PRO A 465 8.34 -33.64 0.39
C PRO A 465 7.14 -33.72 1.35
N GLU A 466 6.63 -34.95 1.58
CA GLU A 466 5.48 -35.29 2.43
C GLU A 466 5.54 -34.63 3.82
N ARG A 467 6.73 -34.49 4.41
CA ARG A 467 6.94 -33.81 5.71
C ARG A 467 6.38 -32.40 5.81
N PHE A 468 6.13 -31.72 4.69
CA PHE A 468 5.58 -30.36 4.62
C PHE A 468 4.07 -30.32 4.40
N ALA A 469 3.40 -31.44 4.19
CA ALA A 469 1.99 -31.51 3.79
C ALA A 469 1.07 -30.86 4.82
N ALA A 470 1.18 -31.20 6.09
CA ALA A 470 0.30 -30.67 7.14
C ALA A 470 0.33 -29.14 7.24
N LEU A 471 1.53 -28.54 7.13
CA LEU A 471 1.66 -27.06 7.17
C LEU A 471 1.14 -26.40 5.90
N ASN A 472 1.26 -27.04 4.73
CA ASN A 472 0.66 -26.54 3.49
C ASN A 472 -0.86 -26.61 3.52
N VAL A 473 -1.46 -27.67 4.06
CA VAL A 473 -2.91 -27.79 4.27
C VAL A 473 -3.40 -26.67 5.19
N ALA A 474 -2.73 -26.46 6.33
CA ALA A 474 -3.06 -25.38 7.27
C ALA A 474 -2.98 -23.99 6.59
N SER A 475 -1.91 -23.74 5.83
CA SER A 475 -1.72 -22.50 5.08
C SER A 475 -2.83 -22.28 4.03
N THR A 476 -3.26 -23.35 3.34
CA THR A 476 -4.35 -23.27 2.33
C THR A 476 -5.70 -22.99 2.99
N ALA A 477 -6.00 -23.63 4.11
CA ALA A 477 -7.21 -23.34 4.89
C ALA A 477 -7.23 -21.89 5.38
N GLY A 478 -6.09 -21.38 5.87
CA GLY A 478 -5.94 -19.97 6.25
C GLY A 478 -6.18 -19.01 5.09
N ALA A 479 -5.61 -19.30 3.91
CA ALA A 479 -5.81 -18.49 2.71
C ALA A 479 -7.27 -18.44 2.25
N SER A 480 -8.00 -19.55 2.41
CA SER A 480 -9.44 -19.59 2.11
C SER A 480 -10.25 -18.71 3.07
N LEU A 481 -9.91 -18.72 4.36
CA LEU A 481 -10.53 -17.84 5.35
C LEU A 481 -10.22 -16.37 5.08
N LEU A 482 -8.97 -16.06 4.71
CA LEU A 482 -8.53 -14.72 4.32
C LEU A 482 -9.32 -14.21 3.09
N ALA A 483 -9.44 -15.03 2.06
CA ALA A 483 -10.21 -14.71 0.85
C ALA A 483 -11.69 -14.43 1.17
N PHE A 484 -12.29 -15.23 2.07
CA PHE A 484 -13.65 -15.02 2.52
C PHE A 484 -13.84 -13.67 3.23
N GLY A 485 -12.87 -13.25 4.05
CA GLY A 485 -12.88 -11.92 4.67
C GLY A 485 -12.91 -10.78 3.64
N PHE A 486 -12.13 -10.85 2.56
CA PHE A 486 -12.15 -9.86 1.48
C PHE A 486 -13.48 -9.84 0.70
N ILE A 487 -14.07 -11.01 0.45
CA ILE A 487 -15.38 -11.12 -0.20
C ILE A 487 -16.46 -10.43 0.64
N ILE A 488 -16.47 -10.65 1.95
CA ILE A 488 -17.41 -9.99 2.86
C ILE A 488 -17.27 -8.48 2.78
N ILE A 489 -16.03 -7.92 2.78
CA ILE A 489 -15.80 -6.48 2.63
C ILE A 489 -16.42 -5.96 1.33
N ALA A 490 -16.15 -6.62 0.22
CA ALA A 490 -16.68 -6.20 -1.08
C ALA A 490 -18.23 -6.18 -1.08
N ILE A 491 -18.87 -7.19 -0.49
CA ILE A 491 -20.33 -7.30 -0.44
C ILE A 491 -20.93 -6.19 0.41
N TYR A 492 -20.52 -6.03 1.67
CA TYR A 492 -21.19 -5.05 2.53
C TYR A 492 -20.87 -3.60 2.16
N LEU A 493 -19.68 -3.30 1.62
CA LEU A 493 -19.38 -1.96 1.13
C LEU A 493 -20.17 -1.64 -0.14
N ALA A 494 -20.34 -2.60 -1.08
CA ALA A 494 -21.19 -2.42 -2.24
C ALA A 494 -22.67 -2.18 -1.85
N ILE A 495 -23.17 -2.91 -0.86
CA ILE A 495 -24.53 -2.69 -0.31
C ILE A 495 -24.60 -1.30 0.35
N ALA A 496 -23.57 -0.90 1.11
CA ALA A 496 -23.53 0.38 1.81
C ALA A 496 -23.52 1.59 0.84
N LEU A 497 -22.91 1.47 -0.34
CA LEU A 497 -22.96 2.53 -1.36
C LEU A 497 -24.40 2.89 -1.78
N LYS A 498 -25.30 1.93 -1.78
CA LYS A 498 -26.69 2.13 -2.19
C LYS A 498 -27.66 2.31 -1.02
N TYR A 499 -27.51 1.51 0.02
CA TYR A 499 -28.48 1.38 1.11
C TYR A 499 -27.96 1.83 2.47
N GLY A 500 -26.68 2.24 2.58
CA GLY A 500 -26.10 2.72 3.83
C GLY A 500 -26.78 4.01 4.32
N GLU A 501 -26.80 4.20 5.64
CA GLU A 501 -27.25 5.44 6.26
C GLU A 501 -26.43 6.64 5.78
N VAL A 502 -27.03 7.83 5.74
CA VAL A 502 -26.31 9.07 5.47
C VAL A 502 -25.33 9.33 6.60
N ALA A 503 -24.08 9.64 6.25
CA ALA A 503 -22.97 9.67 7.21
C ALA A 503 -22.80 11.02 7.80
N GLY A 504 -23.40 12.04 7.71
CA GLY A 504 -23.06 13.37 8.22
C GLY A 504 -21.63 13.82 7.85
N ARG A 505 -21.30 15.04 8.15
CA ARG A 505 -20.04 15.67 7.73
C ARG A 505 -18.80 15.00 8.36
N ASN A 506 -18.86 14.66 9.65
CA ASN A 506 -17.74 14.12 10.44
C ASN A 506 -18.20 13.08 11.46
N PRO A 507 -18.47 11.84 11.03
CA PRO A 507 -19.06 10.82 11.92
C PRO A 507 -18.10 10.34 13.02
N TRP A 508 -16.78 10.57 12.85
CA TRP A 508 -15.76 10.14 13.81
C TRP A 508 -15.43 11.20 14.87
N GLY A 509 -15.91 12.44 14.73
CA GLY A 509 -15.46 13.56 15.56
C GLY A 509 -13.97 13.89 15.36
N SER A 510 -13.42 13.57 14.18
CA SER A 510 -12.02 13.80 13.86
C SER A 510 -11.69 15.29 13.75
N ARG A 511 -10.45 15.64 14.09
CA ARG A 511 -9.88 16.99 13.90
C ARG A 511 -9.08 17.13 12.60
N GLY A 512 -8.98 16.06 11.78
CA GLY A 512 -8.30 16.09 10.48
C GLY A 512 -8.90 17.14 9.56
N TYR A 513 -8.06 17.79 8.75
CA TYR A 513 -8.47 18.88 7.85
C TYR A 513 -9.47 18.44 6.79
N GLU A 514 -9.42 17.19 6.36
CA GLU A 514 -10.35 16.58 5.40
C GLU A 514 -11.80 16.52 5.89
N TRP A 515 -12.01 16.64 7.19
CA TRP A 515 -13.36 16.65 7.78
C TRP A 515 -14.00 18.03 7.82
N ASN A 516 -13.28 19.09 7.37
CA ASN A 516 -13.81 20.44 7.26
C ASN A 516 -14.65 20.68 5.99
N VAL A 517 -14.65 19.75 5.04
CA VAL A 517 -15.50 19.79 3.84
C VAL A 517 -16.72 18.89 4.01
N PRO A 518 -17.81 19.07 3.24
CA PRO A 518 -18.97 18.19 3.24
C PRO A 518 -18.62 16.73 2.91
N SER A 519 -19.52 15.78 3.23
CA SER A 519 -19.40 14.36 2.91
C SER A 519 -20.60 13.93 2.05
N PRO A 520 -20.42 13.64 0.75
CA PRO A 520 -19.20 13.73 -0.06
C PRO A 520 -18.80 15.19 -0.38
N PRO A 521 -17.50 15.44 -0.71
CA PRO A 521 -17.04 16.80 -1.01
C PRO A 521 -17.59 17.35 -2.33
N PRO A 522 -17.69 18.69 -2.50
CA PRO A 522 -17.95 19.31 -3.79
C PRO A 522 -16.77 19.16 -4.75
N THR A 523 -16.99 19.45 -6.04
CA THR A 523 -15.95 19.32 -7.08
C THR A 523 -14.73 20.19 -6.79
N GLU A 524 -14.91 21.42 -6.31
CA GLU A 524 -13.80 22.34 -6.03
C GLU A 524 -13.27 22.28 -4.58
N ASN A 525 -13.71 21.34 -3.76
CA ASN A 525 -13.37 21.17 -2.34
C ASN A 525 -13.80 22.35 -1.45
N PHE A 526 -13.46 23.59 -1.83
CA PHE A 526 -13.67 24.80 -1.04
C PHE A 526 -14.19 25.94 -1.94
N ASP A 527 -15.18 26.68 -1.45
CA ASP A 527 -15.70 27.87 -2.14
C ASP A 527 -14.66 29.01 -2.16
N ALA A 528 -13.90 29.16 -1.07
CA ALA A 528 -12.78 30.08 -0.93
C ALA A 528 -11.58 29.39 -0.31
N VAL A 529 -10.39 29.94 -0.48
CA VAL A 529 -9.16 29.38 0.14
C VAL A 529 -9.32 29.38 1.66
N PRO A 530 -9.27 28.20 2.31
CA PRO A 530 -9.42 28.11 3.76
C PRO A 530 -8.19 28.66 4.48
N VAL A 531 -8.38 29.11 5.72
CA VAL A 531 -7.28 29.47 6.64
C VAL A 531 -7.32 28.52 7.83
N PHE A 532 -6.23 27.77 8.03
CA PHE A 532 -6.13 26.81 9.13
C PHE A 532 -5.40 27.44 10.31
N THR A 533 -6.09 27.58 11.43
CA THR A 533 -5.55 28.17 12.66
C THR A 533 -4.97 27.12 13.61
N ARG A 534 -5.49 25.87 13.56
CA ARG A 534 -5.06 24.72 14.40
C ARG A 534 -4.33 23.68 13.58
N GLY A 535 -3.55 22.82 14.26
CA GLY A 535 -2.97 21.63 13.65
C GLY A 535 -4.00 20.52 13.45
N PRO A 536 -3.75 19.57 12.51
CA PRO A 536 -4.70 18.49 12.18
C PRO A 536 -4.88 17.44 13.28
N HIS A 537 -4.03 17.44 14.29
CA HIS A 537 -4.02 16.45 15.38
C HIS A 537 -4.20 17.07 16.77
N GLU A 538 -4.75 18.28 16.84
CA GLU A 538 -4.95 19.01 18.09
C GLU A 538 -6.34 18.68 18.69
N TYR A 539 -6.35 17.80 19.69
CA TYR A 539 -7.55 17.32 20.42
C TYR A 539 -7.63 17.85 21.86
N GLN A 540 -6.91 18.92 22.21
CA GLN A 540 -6.80 19.43 23.59
C GLN A 540 -8.15 19.73 24.24
N ASP A 541 -9.07 20.33 23.47
CA ASP A 541 -10.41 20.70 23.97
C ASP A 541 -11.22 19.47 24.43
N VAL A 542 -11.08 18.34 23.74
CA VAL A 542 -11.79 17.08 24.07
C VAL A 542 -11.21 16.45 25.34
N THR A 543 -9.91 16.54 25.53
CA THR A 543 -9.23 15.99 26.71
C THR A 543 -9.63 16.75 27.97
N GLU A 544 -9.80 18.08 27.89
CA GLU A 544 -10.28 18.91 29.00
C GLU A 544 -11.77 18.66 29.34
N GLU A 545 -12.62 18.45 28.34
CA GLU A 545 -14.03 18.10 28.55
C GLU A 545 -14.17 16.71 29.20
N LEU A 546 -13.41 15.71 28.74
CA LEU A 546 -13.42 14.37 29.32
C LEU A 546 -12.85 14.34 30.74
N ALA A 547 -11.84 15.15 31.03
CA ALA A 547 -11.31 15.31 32.39
C ALA A 547 -12.34 15.93 33.34
N LYS A 548 -13.15 16.89 32.88
CA LYS A 548 -14.24 17.49 33.67
C LYS A 548 -15.37 16.51 33.96
N VAL A 549 -15.68 15.61 33.02
CA VAL A 549 -16.71 14.56 33.19
C VAL A 549 -16.23 13.43 34.10
N GLY A 550 -14.93 13.04 34.00
CA GLY A 550 -14.34 11.98 34.84
C GLY A 550 -14.10 12.38 36.32
N HIS A 551 -14.14 13.67 36.63
CA HIS A 551 -14.12 14.16 38.03
C HIS A 551 -15.51 14.38 38.62
N ALA A 552 -16.58 14.14 37.86
CA ALA A 552 -17.98 14.24 38.30
C ALA A 552 -18.62 12.86 38.54
N SER A 553 -17.87 11.78 38.44
CA SER A 553 -18.23 10.40 38.79
C SER A 553 -17.19 9.88 39.79
#